data_9086bc8b5bede6fac48dec8193c12692
#
_entry.id   9086bc8b5bede6fac48dec8193c12692
#
_cell.length_a   1.000
_cell.length_b   1.000
_cell.length_c   1.000
_cell.angle_alpha   90.00
_cell.angle_beta   90.00
_cell.angle_gamma   90.00
#
_symmetry.space_group_name_H-M   'P 1'
#
loop_
_entity.id
_entity.type
_entity.pdbx_description
1 polymer ?
#
loop_
_entity_poly.entity_id
_entity_poly.type
_entity_poly.pdbx_seq_one_letter_code
_entity_poly.pdbx_strand_id
1 'polypeptide(L)'
;MIKELADLNNEEKKSIYSLPLLVSLLIAGADGEIDKKEIKQALLSMEKKTRSSSPALAEFYKEVSQDFEDKLKLLLQQYPYESTQRNPLLAEDIAKCNQIFKKLARPFAVELYQSLRLLAETIAKASGGFLGLKKVAEEERKYMSLPMLQNPANP
;
A
#
# COMPACT_ATOMS: atom_id res chain seq x y z
N MET A 1 -1.81 -18.50 -0.10
CA MET A 1 -0.73 -17.69 -0.71
C MET A 1 -0.71 -17.89 -2.21
N ILE A 2 -0.55 -16.82 -2.97
CA ILE A 2 -0.53 -16.90 -4.43
C ILE A 2 0.80 -17.43 -4.96
N LYS A 3 0.73 -18.15 -6.07
CA LYS A 3 1.94 -18.76 -6.67
C LYS A 3 2.95 -17.72 -7.19
N GLU A 4 2.50 -16.53 -7.50
CA GLU A 4 3.36 -15.44 -7.98
C GLU A 4 4.43 -15.02 -6.95
N LEU A 5 4.25 -15.39 -5.70
CA LEU A 5 5.19 -15.10 -4.63
C LEU A 5 6.05 -16.30 -4.24
N ALA A 6 5.93 -17.42 -4.96
CA ALA A 6 6.58 -18.67 -4.57
C ALA A 6 8.11 -18.60 -4.51
N ASP A 7 8.72 -17.75 -5.34
CA ASP A 7 10.17 -17.60 -5.39
C ASP A 7 10.75 -16.72 -4.29
N LEU A 8 9.89 -16.09 -3.51
CA LEU A 8 10.32 -15.23 -2.40
C LEU A 8 10.58 -16.05 -1.14
N ASN A 9 11.55 -15.62 -0.34
CA ASN A 9 11.72 -16.20 0.99
C ASN A 9 10.62 -15.66 1.95
N ASN A 10 10.58 -16.21 3.17
CA ASN A 10 9.52 -15.85 4.12
C ASN A 10 9.51 -14.37 4.49
N GLU A 11 10.68 -13.77 4.66
CA GLU A 11 10.79 -12.34 4.99
C GLU A 11 10.31 -11.47 3.83
N GLU A 12 10.66 -11.84 2.61
CA GLU A 12 10.23 -11.12 1.42
C GLU A 12 8.72 -11.23 1.22
N LYS A 13 8.15 -12.42 1.44
CA LYS A 13 6.70 -12.62 1.38
C LYS A 13 5.98 -11.72 2.38
N LYS A 14 6.48 -11.70 3.61
CA LYS A 14 5.93 -10.87 4.67
C LYS A 14 5.97 -9.39 4.28
N SER A 15 7.08 -8.93 3.73
CA SER A 15 7.22 -7.54 3.29
C SER A 15 6.24 -7.18 2.19
N ILE A 16 6.07 -8.05 1.19
CA ILE A 16 5.13 -7.81 0.09
C ILE A 16 3.68 -7.80 0.60
N TYR A 17 3.31 -8.73 1.49
CA TYR A 17 1.95 -8.73 2.06
C TYR A 17 1.70 -7.52 2.97
N SER A 18 2.73 -6.96 3.57
CA SER A 18 2.61 -5.75 4.38
C SER A 18 2.54 -4.47 3.55
N LEU A 19 3.00 -4.52 2.31
CA LEU A 19 3.16 -3.34 1.47
C LEU A 19 1.87 -2.53 1.28
N PRO A 20 0.71 -3.15 0.96
CA PRO A 20 -0.52 -2.37 0.86
C PRO A 20 -0.90 -1.67 2.17
N LEU A 21 -0.60 -2.27 3.32
CA LEU A 21 -0.87 -1.65 4.60
C LEU A 21 0.08 -0.49 4.89
N LEU A 22 1.35 -0.62 4.53
CA LEU A 22 2.33 0.46 4.66
C LEU A 22 1.93 1.66 3.80
N VAL A 23 1.52 1.40 2.55
CA VAL A 23 1.03 2.44 1.66
C VAL A 23 -0.22 3.09 2.26
N SER A 24 -1.14 2.29 2.77
CA SER A 24 -2.36 2.79 3.39
C SER A 24 -2.08 3.69 4.58
N LEU A 25 -1.15 3.30 5.44
CA LEU A 25 -0.76 4.10 6.60
C LEU A 25 -0.09 5.41 6.18
N LEU A 26 0.76 5.34 5.17
CA LEU A 26 1.48 6.51 4.68
C LEU A 26 0.50 7.58 4.15
N ILE A 27 -0.47 7.15 3.36
CA ILE A 27 -1.42 8.07 2.75
C ILE A 27 -2.49 8.51 3.75
N ALA A 28 -3.10 7.56 4.48
CA ALA A 28 -4.15 7.88 5.45
C ALA A 28 -3.62 8.69 6.62
N GLY A 29 -2.37 8.48 7.00
CA GLY A 29 -1.77 9.17 8.13
C GLY A 29 -0.96 10.39 7.78
N ALA A 30 -0.98 10.84 6.54
CA ALA A 30 -0.14 11.95 6.08
C ALA A 30 -0.45 13.25 6.83
N ASP A 31 -1.71 13.47 7.20
CA ASP A 31 -2.15 14.64 7.96
C ASP A 31 -2.18 14.40 9.48
N GLY A 32 -1.75 13.22 9.93
CA GLY A 32 -1.73 12.86 11.34
C GLY A 32 -2.88 11.98 11.80
N GLU A 33 -3.92 11.82 11.01
CA GLU A 33 -5.09 11.00 11.35
C GLU A 33 -5.17 9.75 10.47
N ILE A 34 -5.59 8.63 11.06
CA ILE A 34 -5.72 7.36 10.36
C ILE A 34 -7.13 6.84 10.55
N ASP A 35 -7.86 6.65 9.46
CA ASP A 35 -9.20 6.09 9.49
C ASP A 35 -9.16 4.66 8.98
N LYS A 36 -9.31 3.71 9.91
CA LYS A 36 -9.26 2.27 9.61
C LYS A 36 -10.39 1.83 8.68
N LYS A 37 -11.56 2.47 8.76
CA LYS A 37 -12.68 2.13 7.89
C LYS A 37 -12.39 2.48 6.44
N GLU A 38 -11.75 3.62 6.21
CA GLU A 38 -11.38 4.04 4.87
C GLU A 38 -10.33 3.09 4.28
N ILE A 39 -9.37 2.66 5.09
CA ILE A 39 -8.38 1.68 4.66
C ILE A 39 -9.05 0.37 4.29
N LYS A 40 -9.95 -0.12 5.12
CA LYS A 40 -10.67 -1.37 4.85
C LYS A 40 -11.43 -1.30 3.53
N GLN A 41 -12.18 -0.22 3.33
CA GLN A 41 -12.95 -0.03 2.11
C GLN A 41 -12.06 0.06 0.88
N ALA A 42 -10.91 0.72 1.00
CA ALA A 42 -9.97 0.83 -0.10
C ALA A 42 -9.37 -0.53 -0.47
N LEU A 43 -9.00 -1.36 0.52
CA LEU A 43 -8.48 -2.69 0.26
C LEU A 43 -9.52 -3.58 -0.41
N LEU A 44 -10.75 -3.54 0.07
CA LEU A 44 -11.86 -4.30 -0.55
C LEU A 44 -12.14 -3.83 -1.96
N SER A 45 -12.02 -2.53 -2.21
CA SER A 45 -12.17 -1.96 -3.54
C SER A 45 -11.10 -2.50 -4.50
N MET A 46 -9.86 -2.62 -4.04
CA MET A 46 -8.78 -3.19 -4.85
C MET A 46 -9.07 -4.64 -5.22
N GLU A 47 -9.50 -5.44 -4.25
CA GLU A 47 -9.89 -6.83 -4.50
C GLU A 47 -10.97 -6.91 -5.57
N LYS A 48 -12.00 -6.12 -5.44
CA LYS A 48 -13.14 -6.12 -6.35
C LYS A 48 -12.74 -5.68 -7.75
N LYS A 49 -11.97 -4.60 -7.87
CA LYS A 49 -11.57 -4.03 -9.16
C LYS A 49 -10.62 -4.94 -9.95
N THR A 50 -9.82 -5.74 -9.26
CA THR A 50 -8.83 -6.58 -9.91
C THR A 50 -9.31 -8.00 -10.19
N ARG A 51 -10.48 -8.37 -9.67
CA ARG A 51 -10.97 -9.75 -9.71
C ARG A 51 -11.07 -10.32 -11.13
N SER A 52 -11.57 -9.56 -12.08
CA SER A 52 -11.75 -10.04 -13.45
C SER A 52 -10.50 -9.93 -14.29
N SER A 53 -9.70 -8.88 -14.10
CA SER A 53 -8.52 -8.61 -14.93
C SER A 53 -7.25 -9.31 -14.41
N SER A 54 -7.16 -9.53 -13.12
CA SER A 54 -5.99 -10.15 -12.49
C SER A 54 -6.42 -10.94 -11.27
N PRO A 55 -6.86 -12.19 -11.44
CA PRO A 55 -7.30 -13.03 -10.32
C PRO A 55 -6.23 -13.21 -9.24
N ALA A 56 -4.96 -13.30 -9.61
CA ALA A 56 -3.87 -13.43 -8.65
C ALA A 56 -3.77 -12.18 -7.77
N LEU A 57 -3.91 -11.01 -8.35
CA LEU A 57 -3.85 -9.76 -7.60
C LEU A 57 -5.07 -9.61 -6.69
N ALA A 58 -6.26 -10.02 -7.16
CA ALA A 58 -7.45 -10.02 -6.33
C ALA A 58 -7.29 -10.92 -5.11
N GLU A 59 -6.74 -12.12 -5.31
CA GLU A 59 -6.46 -13.05 -4.22
C GLU A 59 -5.43 -12.46 -3.25
N PHE A 60 -4.41 -11.78 -3.77
CA PHE A 60 -3.42 -11.09 -2.96
C PHE A 60 -4.10 -10.07 -2.03
N TYR A 61 -4.96 -9.21 -2.56
CA TYR A 61 -5.66 -8.21 -1.75
C TYR A 61 -6.64 -8.83 -0.77
N LYS A 62 -7.26 -9.94 -1.15
CA LYS A 62 -8.11 -10.70 -0.23
C LYS A 62 -7.30 -11.18 0.98
N GLU A 63 -6.12 -11.74 0.72
CA GLU A 63 -5.24 -12.20 1.79
C GLU A 63 -4.74 -11.05 2.66
N VAL A 64 -4.42 -9.90 2.05
CA VAL A 64 -4.02 -8.70 2.80
C VAL A 64 -5.15 -8.23 3.71
N SER A 65 -6.40 -8.33 3.24
CA SER A 65 -7.56 -7.88 4.01
C SER A 65 -7.91 -8.78 5.19
N GLN A 66 -7.44 -10.03 5.17
CA GLN A 66 -7.68 -10.94 6.29
C GLN A 66 -6.90 -10.47 7.51
N ASP A 67 -7.59 -10.36 8.64
CA ASP A 67 -7.00 -9.88 9.90
C ASP A 67 -6.29 -8.53 9.77
N PHE A 68 -6.77 -7.68 8.85
CA PHE A 68 -6.09 -6.42 8.57
C PHE A 68 -6.02 -5.52 9.79
N GLU A 69 -7.02 -5.53 10.66
CA GLU A 69 -7.02 -4.69 11.86
C GLU A 69 -5.89 -5.06 12.81
N ASP A 70 -5.68 -6.36 13.03
CA ASP A 70 -4.59 -6.83 13.87
C ASP A 70 -3.23 -6.53 13.25
N LYS A 71 -3.11 -6.75 11.94
CA LYS A 71 -1.88 -6.45 11.21
C LYS A 71 -1.55 -4.96 11.26
N LEU A 72 -2.57 -4.13 11.06
CA LEU A 72 -2.41 -2.67 11.09
C LEU A 72 -1.97 -2.20 12.46
N LYS A 73 -2.59 -2.76 13.51
CA LYS A 73 -2.24 -2.46 14.89
C LYS A 73 -0.78 -2.80 15.19
N LEU A 74 -0.33 -3.97 14.75
CA LEU A 74 1.05 -4.39 14.94
C LEU A 74 2.03 -3.48 14.20
N LEU A 75 1.68 -3.10 12.96
CA LEU A 75 2.51 -2.18 12.20
C LEU A 75 2.61 -0.81 12.86
N LEU A 76 1.49 -0.29 13.35
CA LEU A 76 1.48 1.01 14.03
C LEU A 76 2.36 1.03 15.28
N GLN A 77 2.50 -0.10 15.97
CA GLN A 77 3.39 -0.20 17.12
C GLN A 77 4.85 -0.11 16.76
N GLN A 78 5.22 -0.33 15.50
CA GLN A 78 6.60 -0.32 15.03
C GLN A 78 7.08 1.07 14.61
N TYR A 79 6.18 2.05 14.54
CA TYR A 79 6.51 3.38 14.04
C TYR A 79 6.20 4.45 15.08
N PRO A 80 6.90 5.60 15.03
CA PRO A 80 6.56 6.73 15.89
C PRO A 80 5.13 7.21 15.66
N TYR A 81 4.50 7.71 16.71
CA TYR A 81 3.14 8.22 16.64
C TYR A 81 3.01 9.44 15.74
N GLU A 82 3.97 10.37 15.84
CA GLU A 82 3.93 11.61 15.07
C GLU A 82 4.15 11.36 13.59
N SER A 83 3.26 11.91 12.75
CA SER A 83 3.32 11.70 11.30
C SER A 83 4.63 12.19 10.69
N THR A 84 5.16 13.29 11.19
CA THR A 84 6.43 13.85 10.68
C THR A 84 7.62 12.93 10.91
N GLN A 85 7.56 12.09 11.94
CA GLN A 85 8.59 11.08 12.22
C GLN A 85 8.25 9.74 11.59
N ARG A 86 6.98 9.40 11.55
CA ARG A 86 6.50 8.12 11.03
C ARG A 86 6.61 8.02 9.51
N ASN A 87 6.18 9.06 8.80
CA ASN A 87 6.04 8.99 7.35
C ASN A 87 7.37 8.76 6.62
N PRO A 88 8.48 9.39 7.00
CA PRO A 88 9.76 9.07 6.35
C PRO A 88 10.18 7.61 6.56
N LEU A 89 9.89 7.04 7.72
CA LEU A 89 10.23 5.65 8.00
C LEU A 89 9.36 4.68 7.19
N LEU A 90 8.07 5.00 7.06
CA LEU A 90 7.17 4.22 6.20
C LEU A 90 7.66 4.26 4.74
N ALA A 91 8.00 5.44 4.25
CA ALA A 91 8.50 5.60 2.89
C ALA A 91 9.79 4.81 2.67
N GLU A 92 10.68 4.80 3.66
CA GLU A 92 11.92 4.03 3.59
C GLU A 92 11.64 2.52 3.52
N ASP A 93 10.73 2.02 4.35
CA ASP A 93 10.38 0.61 4.35
C ASP A 93 9.67 0.20 3.05
N ILE A 94 8.85 1.07 2.51
CA ILE A 94 8.23 0.86 1.19
C ILE A 94 9.33 0.77 0.12
N ALA A 95 10.31 1.67 0.15
CA ALA A 95 11.40 1.68 -0.82
C ALA A 95 12.23 0.38 -0.80
N LYS A 96 12.35 -0.25 0.35
CA LYS A 96 13.06 -1.54 0.48
C LYS A 96 12.41 -2.62 -0.38
N CYS A 97 11.13 -2.52 -0.66
CA CYS A 97 10.42 -3.50 -1.48
C CYS A 97 10.83 -3.45 -2.95
N ASN A 98 11.53 -2.41 -3.40
CA ASN A 98 12.04 -2.35 -4.77
C ASN A 98 12.91 -3.56 -5.11
N GLN A 99 13.71 -4.04 -4.16
CA GLN A 99 14.55 -5.21 -4.39
C GLN A 99 13.71 -6.48 -4.54
N ILE A 100 12.61 -6.57 -3.81
CA ILE A 100 11.71 -7.71 -3.89
C ILE A 100 10.96 -7.72 -5.22
N PHE A 101 10.55 -6.55 -5.71
CA PHE A 101 9.88 -6.43 -7.00
C PHE A 101 10.71 -7.01 -8.14
N LYS A 102 12.03 -6.92 -8.07
CA LYS A 102 12.93 -7.48 -9.08
C LYS A 102 12.86 -8.99 -9.16
N LYS A 103 12.38 -9.64 -8.10
CA LYS A 103 12.23 -11.11 -8.04
C LYS A 103 10.86 -11.58 -8.48
N LEU A 104 9.93 -10.67 -8.70
CA LEU A 104 8.58 -11.01 -9.17
C LEU A 104 8.56 -11.10 -10.69
N ALA A 105 7.69 -11.95 -11.23
CA ALA A 105 7.42 -11.94 -12.66
C ALA A 105 6.96 -10.54 -13.06
N ARG A 106 7.51 -10.02 -14.15
CA ARG A 106 7.28 -8.65 -14.57
C ARG A 106 5.79 -8.29 -14.70
N PRO A 107 4.94 -9.11 -15.34
CA PRO A 107 3.52 -8.77 -15.44
C PRO A 107 2.86 -8.56 -14.08
N PHE A 108 3.14 -9.44 -13.13
CA PHE A 108 2.58 -9.32 -11.79
C PHE A 108 3.14 -8.10 -11.06
N ALA A 109 4.44 -7.85 -11.19
CA ALA A 109 5.09 -6.68 -10.57
C ALA A 109 4.47 -5.38 -11.08
N VAL A 110 4.23 -5.26 -12.37
CA VAL A 110 3.59 -4.10 -12.98
C VAL A 110 2.17 -3.91 -12.44
N GLU A 111 1.39 -4.99 -12.40
CA GLU A 111 0.03 -4.94 -11.91
C GLU A 111 -0.03 -4.55 -10.41
N LEU A 112 0.85 -5.13 -9.62
CA LEU A 112 0.94 -4.80 -8.19
C LEU A 112 1.29 -3.33 -8.00
N TYR A 113 2.31 -2.84 -8.71
CA TYR A 113 2.71 -1.44 -8.63
C TYR A 113 1.55 -0.50 -8.98
N GLN A 114 0.87 -0.77 -10.10
CA GLN A 114 -0.27 0.05 -10.52
C GLN A 114 -1.40 0.02 -9.49
N SER A 115 -1.66 -1.15 -8.91
CA SER A 115 -2.70 -1.28 -7.89
C SER A 115 -2.36 -0.51 -6.61
N LEU A 116 -1.08 -0.47 -6.23
CA LEU A 116 -0.66 0.29 -5.05
C LEU A 116 -0.85 1.79 -5.26
N ARG A 117 -0.58 2.29 -6.47
CA ARG A 117 -0.84 3.68 -6.79
C ARG A 117 -2.32 3.99 -6.78
N LEU A 118 -3.14 3.08 -7.29
CA LEU A 118 -4.59 3.23 -7.25
C LEU A 118 -5.11 3.20 -5.81
N LEU A 119 -4.55 2.32 -4.97
CA LEU A 119 -4.87 2.25 -3.55
C LEU A 119 -4.56 3.58 -2.87
N ALA A 120 -3.37 4.13 -3.10
CA ALA A 120 -2.97 5.41 -2.54
C ALA A 120 -3.94 6.53 -2.96
N GLU A 121 -4.29 6.57 -4.23
CA GLU A 121 -5.22 7.55 -4.76
C GLU A 121 -6.62 7.40 -4.13
N THR A 122 -7.08 6.16 -3.98
CA THR A 122 -8.38 5.86 -3.39
C THR A 122 -8.46 6.35 -1.95
N ILE A 123 -7.41 6.08 -1.17
CA ILE A 123 -7.35 6.51 0.22
C ILE A 123 -7.25 8.04 0.32
N ALA A 124 -6.44 8.66 -0.52
CA ALA A 124 -6.31 10.12 -0.52
C ALA A 124 -7.64 10.81 -0.81
N LYS A 125 -8.41 10.28 -1.76
CA LYS A 125 -9.73 10.82 -2.09
C LYS A 125 -10.73 10.63 -0.95
N ALA A 126 -10.68 9.48 -0.27
CA ALA A 126 -11.58 9.20 0.84
C ALA A 126 -11.28 10.09 2.04
N SER A 127 -10.00 10.25 2.38
CA SER A 127 -9.60 10.98 3.58
C SER A 127 -9.74 12.48 3.48
N GLY A 128 -9.59 13.05 2.29
CA GLY A 128 -9.60 14.50 2.15
C GLY A 128 -10.59 15.02 1.14
N GLY A 129 -11.25 14.11 0.49
CA GLY A 129 -11.92 14.30 -0.77
C GLY A 129 -12.69 15.58 -0.98
N PHE A 130 -13.66 15.89 -0.17
CA PHE A 130 -14.45 17.07 -0.47
C PHE A 130 -14.23 18.23 0.49
N LEU A 131 -13.85 17.95 1.71
CA LEU A 131 -13.59 19.02 2.69
C LEU A 131 -12.15 19.48 2.65
N GLY A 132 -11.27 18.55 2.36
CA GLY A 132 -9.85 18.81 2.44
C GLY A 132 -9.18 19.13 1.13
N LEU A 133 -9.92 19.54 0.13
CA LEU A 133 -9.40 19.80 -1.21
C LEU A 133 -8.07 20.52 -1.25
N LYS A 134 -7.86 21.43 -0.33
CA LYS A 134 -6.65 22.25 -0.30
C LYS A 134 -5.56 21.66 0.58
N LYS A 135 -5.94 21.22 1.77
CA LYS A 135 -4.98 20.84 2.81
C LYS A 135 -4.41 19.44 2.62
N VAL A 136 -5.29 18.54 2.25
CA VAL A 136 -4.89 17.18 1.99
C VAL A 136 -3.84 17.16 0.91
N ALA A 137 -3.95 18.11 0.03
CA ALA A 137 -3.21 18.09 -1.19
C ALA A 137 -1.70 18.10 -1.05
N GLU A 138 -1.13 18.81 -0.08
CA GLU A 138 0.33 18.90 -0.02
C GLU A 138 1.00 17.67 0.56
N GLU A 139 0.60 17.23 1.73
CA GLU A 139 1.21 16.07 2.36
C GLU A 139 0.87 14.77 1.64
N GLU A 140 -0.38 14.59 1.24
CA GLU A 140 -0.80 13.39 0.54
C GLU A 140 -0.25 13.34 -0.89
N ARG A 141 -0.18 14.46 -1.60
CA ARG A 141 0.41 14.51 -2.94
C ARG A 141 1.87 14.12 -2.96
N LYS A 142 2.59 14.50 -1.92
CA LYS A 142 4.01 14.16 -1.80
C LYS A 142 4.22 12.65 -1.93
N TYR A 143 3.31 11.86 -1.34
CA TYR A 143 3.44 10.41 -1.29
C TYR A 143 2.51 9.66 -2.24
N MET A 144 1.45 10.30 -2.73
CA MET A 144 0.38 9.64 -3.48
C MET A 144 0.84 8.93 -4.75
N SER A 145 1.84 9.48 -5.42
CA SER A 145 2.41 8.85 -6.62
C SER A 145 3.40 7.74 -6.29
N LEU A 146 3.66 7.50 -5.00
CA LEU A 146 4.60 6.50 -4.50
C LEU A 146 5.99 6.68 -5.14
N PRO A 147 6.60 7.88 -5.00
CA PRO A 147 7.87 8.16 -5.66
C PRO A 147 9.01 7.27 -5.17
N MET A 148 8.86 6.65 -3.99
CA MET A 148 9.85 5.74 -3.43
C MET A 148 9.84 4.35 -4.10
N LEU A 149 8.80 4.01 -4.84
CA LEU A 149 8.73 2.75 -5.59
C LEU A 149 9.11 2.98 -7.05
N GLN A 150 9.97 2.13 -7.57
CA GLN A 150 10.34 2.14 -8.97
C GLN A 150 9.26 1.47 -9.80
N ASN A 151 8.89 2.08 -10.92
CA ASN A 151 7.91 1.50 -11.83
C ASN A 151 8.53 0.28 -12.52
N PRO A 152 8.00 -0.94 -12.32
CA PRO A 152 8.55 -2.13 -12.95
C PRO A 152 8.46 -2.13 -14.47
N ALA A 153 7.57 -1.33 -15.04
CA ALA A 153 7.46 -1.19 -16.50
C ALA A 153 8.61 -0.36 -17.08
N ASN A 154 9.24 0.48 -16.25
CA ASN A 154 10.34 1.36 -16.67
C ASN A 154 11.50 1.20 -15.67
N PRO A 155 12.14 0.03 -15.64
CA PRO A 155 13.20 -0.25 -14.68
C PRO A 155 14.46 0.60 -14.91
#